data_c5d67818e0d3ed0e5bbb187e4b9f188c
#
_entry.id   c5d67818e0d3ed0e5bbb187e4b9f188c
#
_cell.length_a   1.000
_cell.length_b   1.000
_cell.length_c   1.000
_cell.angle_alpha   90.00
_cell.angle_beta   90.00
_cell.angle_gamma   90.00
#
_symmetry.space_group_name_H-M   'P 1'
#
loop_
_entity.id
_entity.type
_entity.pdbx_description
1 polymer ?
#
loop_
_entity_poly.entity_id
_entity_poly.type
_entity_poly.pdbx_seq_one_letter_code
_entity_poly.pdbx_strand_id
1 'polypeptide(L)'
;MRLAIIALLAATHTTALLAQGAAQLSQQVRPYVRVDTAVVALTNVRVIDGTGAAQRDNQTIVISNGKISAVGRAGQVRVPAGAQVLDLAGHTVIPGLVGMHNHLFYTAAGGRRAQLNFSAPRLYLASGVTTIRTTGSTSPYADINLKAAIDSGNVPGPRIFITAPYITGGDAPGQMARIESPEQARRFVAYWAEEGATWIKAYTDIRRAELQAAIEEAHRRGLKVTGHLCSVSFTEAVGLGIDNLEHGLLTASDFVPAKVPDACPASLMRDAGTASASSATAQATIRALVDRHVSMTSTLAVYEPFFPGRPTKDQRTLDAMAPEVRDAYLRARHQIDSAGAANPDYPLKLSMLQNAMAFEKAFFDAGGLLAAGVDPTGIGGALPGYGDQRNYEMLIEGGFTPAQAVQVV
;
A
#
# COMPACT_ATOMS: atom_id res chain seq x y z
N MET A 1 45.53 24.52 35.41
CA MET A 1 44.98 24.30 34.07
C MET A 1 43.62 23.61 34.23
N ARG A 2 42.51 24.36 34.18
CA ARG A 2 41.16 23.82 34.33
C ARG A 2 40.58 23.62 32.94
N LEU A 3 40.34 22.34 32.54
CA LEU A 3 39.59 22.01 31.32
C LEU A 3 38.08 22.26 31.56
N ALA A 4 37.51 23.16 30.80
CA ALA A 4 36.06 23.32 30.73
C ALA A 4 35.52 22.36 29.69
N ILE A 5 34.68 21.40 30.12
CA ILE A 5 33.93 20.50 29.25
C ILE A 5 32.65 21.26 28.82
N ILE A 6 32.59 21.66 27.55
CA ILE A 6 31.38 22.22 26.96
C ILE A 6 30.49 21.03 26.51
N ALA A 7 29.43 20.79 27.28
CA ALA A 7 28.39 19.85 26.87
C ALA A 7 27.50 20.51 25.82
N LEU A 8 27.59 20.05 24.57
CA LEU A 8 26.69 20.44 23.49
C LEU A 8 25.36 19.69 23.68
N LEU A 9 24.36 20.37 24.23
CA LEU A 9 22.98 19.87 24.24
C LEU A 9 22.41 19.97 22.82
N ALA A 10 22.34 18.85 22.11
CA ALA A 10 21.57 18.75 20.88
C ALA A 10 20.08 18.79 21.24
N ALA A 11 19.46 19.97 21.13
CA ALA A 11 18.02 20.13 21.22
C ALA A 11 17.39 19.52 19.97
N THR A 12 16.86 18.30 20.07
CA THR A 12 15.98 17.72 19.06
C THR A 12 14.68 18.52 19.06
N HIS A 13 14.57 19.46 18.13
CA HIS A 13 13.31 20.16 17.87
C HIS A 13 12.38 19.16 17.17
N THR A 14 11.58 18.45 17.95
CA THR A 14 10.34 17.85 17.44
C THR A 14 9.40 19.01 17.12
N THR A 15 9.45 19.52 15.89
CA THR A 15 8.41 20.40 15.37
C THR A 15 7.11 19.59 15.36
N ALA A 16 6.27 19.81 16.37
CA ALA A 16 4.88 19.39 16.29
C ALA A 16 4.31 20.06 15.03
N LEU A 17 3.97 19.26 14.02
CA LEU A 17 3.18 19.69 12.87
C LEU A 17 1.85 20.18 13.45
N LEU A 18 1.74 21.47 13.72
CA LEU A 18 0.47 22.12 13.99
C LEU A 18 -0.35 21.99 12.72
N ALA A 19 -1.62 21.62 12.82
CA ALA A 19 -2.54 21.63 11.70
C ALA A 19 -2.49 23.05 11.07
N GLN A 20 -2.06 23.13 9.80
CA GLN A 20 -2.02 24.41 9.09
C GLN A 20 -3.46 24.85 8.85
N GLY A 21 -3.81 26.04 9.31
CA GLY A 21 -5.10 26.65 8.95
C GLY A 21 -5.17 26.90 7.42
N ALA A 22 -6.37 26.93 6.85
CA ALA A 22 -6.53 27.10 5.39
C ALA A 22 -5.86 28.37 4.85
N ALA A 23 -5.68 29.40 5.67
CA ALA A 23 -4.98 30.62 5.31
C ALA A 23 -3.49 30.40 4.96
N GLN A 24 -2.87 29.38 5.50
CA GLN A 24 -1.46 29.00 5.25
C GLN A 24 -1.29 28.11 4.01
N LEU A 25 -2.37 27.55 3.50
CA LEU A 25 -2.37 26.68 2.34
C LEU A 25 -2.36 27.51 1.04
N SER A 26 -1.78 26.94 -0.01
CA SER A 26 -1.77 27.57 -1.35
C SER A 26 -3.18 27.74 -1.91
N GLN A 27 -3.31 28.61 -2.92
CA GLN A 27 -4.56 28.76 -3.67
C GLN A 27 -5.00 27.46 -4.36
N GLN A 28 -4.07 26.55 -4.66
CA GLN A 28 -4.40 25.24 -5.23
C GLN A 28 -5.02 24.28 -4.24
N VAL A 29 -4.74 24.42 -2.94
CA VAL A 29 -5.20 23.51 -1.88
C VAL A 29 -6.50 24.00 -1.24
N ARG A 30 -6.65 25.32 -1.05
CA ARG A 30 -7.82 25.92 -0.38
C ARG A 30 -9.20 25.43 -0.87
N PRO A 31 -9.44 25.25 -2.18
CA PRO A 31 -10.74 24.77 -2.68
C PRO A 31 -11.14 23.38 -2.16
N TYR A 32 -10.17 22.57 -1.72
CA TYR A 32 -10.41 21.22 -1.18
C TYR A 32 -10.65 21.21 0.34
N VAL A 33 -10.46 22.34 1.02
CA VAL A 33 -10.72 22.45 2.47
C VAL A 33 -12.21 22.63 2.71
N ARG A 34 -12.85 21.67 3.35
CA ARG A 34 -14.27 21.70 3.71
C ARG A 34 -14.52 22.24 5.11
N VAL A 35 -13.56 22.08 5.99
CA VAL A 35 -13.66 22.47 7.39
C VAL A 35 -12.37 23.18 7.77
N ASP A 36 -12.46 24.44 8.13
CA ASP A 36 -11.35 25.29 8.56
C ASP A 36 -11.69 25.90 9.92
N THR A 37 -11.64 25.07 10.94
CA THR A 37 -11.87 25.47 12.33
C THR A 37 -10.98 24.67 13.25
N ALA A 38 -10.59 25.28 14.35
CA ALA A 38 -9.75 24.62 15.37
C ALA A 38 -10.44 23.44 16.04
N VAL A 39 -11.79 23.46 16.14
CA VAL A 39 -12.56 22.42 16.82
C VAL A 39 -13.77 21.98 15.97
N VAL A 40 -13.85 20.68 15.72
CA VAL A 40 -14.96 20.03 15.03
C VAL A 40 -15.53 18.91 15.89
N ALA A 41 -16.84 18.79 15.94
CA ALA A 41 -17.52 17.64 16.54
C ALA A 41 -18.31 16.90 15.45
N LEU A 42 -18.04 15.63 15.26
CA LEU A 42 -18.83 14.71 14.44
C LEU A 42 -19.81 14.00 15.38
N THR A 43 -21.10 14.19 15.19
CA THR A 43 -22.12 13.65 16.11
C THR A 43 -23.01 12.61 15.45
N ASN A 44 -23.59 11.72 16.27
CA ASN A 44 -24.53 10.66 15.86
C ASN A 44 -23.93 9.65 14.85
N VAL A 45 -22.60 9.46 14.87
CA VAL A 45 -21.91 8.58 13.94
C VAL A 45 -21.82 7.15 14.45
N ARG A 46 -21.74 6.20 13.52
CA ARG A 46 -21.17 4.89 13.77
C ARG A 46 -19.65 5.01 13.67
N VAL A 47 -18.90 4.33 14.54
CA VAL A 47 -17.42 4.31 14.51
C VAL A 47 -16.92 2.89 14.34
N ILE A 48 -16.03 2.69 13.36
CA ILE A 48 -15.16 1.53 13.24
C ILE A 48 -13.73 2.09 13.31
N ASP A 49 -13.00 1.77 14.38
CA ASP A 49 -11.79 2.51 14.76
C ASP A 49 -10.48 1.92 14.22
N GLY A 50 -10.54 0.86 13.39
CA GLY A 50 -9.35 0.22 12.82
C GLY A 50 -8.63 -0.75 13.76
N THR A 51 -9.13 -0.99 14.96
CA THR A 51 -8.53 -1.95 15.91
C THR A 51 -9.02 -3.40 15.72
N GLY A 52 -9.96 -3.62 14.79
CA GLY A 52 -10.66 -4.90 14.63
C GLY A 52 -11.81 -5.09 15.63
N ALA A 53 -12.00 -4.18 16.57
CA ALA A 53 -13.12 -4.21 17.52
C ALA A 53 -14.46 -3.98 16.81
N ALA A 54 -15.55 -4.46 17.46
CA ALA A 54 -16.89 -4.26 16.95
C ALA A 54 -17.24 -2.76 16.80
N GLN A 55 -18.02 -2.46 15.77
CA GLN A 55 -18.54 -1.09 15.54
C GLN A 55 -19.26 -0.54 16.77
N ARG A 56 -19.18 0.77 16.95
CA ARG A 56 -19.89 1.50 18.01
C ARG A 56 -20.84 2.48 17.40
N ASP A 57 -22.14 2.31 17.65
CA ASP A 57 -23.18 3.20 17.13
C ASP A 57 -23.37 4.42 18.03
N ASN A 58 -23.96 5.49 17.46
CA ASN A 58 -24.33 6.72 18.16
C ASN A 58 -23.18 7.32 18.97
N GLN A 59 -22.06 7.57 18.29
CA GLN A 59 -20.87 8.16 18.89
C GLN A 59 -20.75 9.66 18.54
N THR A 60 -20.03 10.38 19.38
CA THR A 60 -19.50 11.72 19.12
C THR A 60 -17.97 11.67 19.09
N ILE A 61 -17.37 12.26 18.05
CA ILE A 61 -15.93 12.43 17.93
C ILE A 61 -15.62 13.93 17.98
N VAL A 62 -14.77 14.35 18.89
CA VAL A 62 -14.27 15.73 18.95
C VAL A 62 -12.85 15.77 18.43
N ILE A 63 -12.61 16.63 17.44
CA ILE A 63 -11.30 16.90 16.86
C ILE A 63 -10.91 18.31 17.25
N SER A 64 -9.76 18.47 17.90
CA SER A 64 -9.22 19.76 18.34
C SER A 64 -7.80 19.92 17.80
N ASN A 65 -7.54 21.01 17.08
CA ASN A 65 -6.23 21.29 16.50
C ASN A 65 -5.63 20.10 15.70
N GLY A 66 -6.46 19.48 14.87
CA GLY A 66 -6.06 18.36 14.01
C GLY A 66 -5.85 17.02 14.74
N LYS A 67 -6.23 16.90 16.01
CA LYS A 67 -6.12 15.66 16.78
C LYS A 67 -7.49 15.25 17.34
N ILE A 68 -7.77 13.96 17.37
CA ILE A 68 -8.95 13.42 18.07
C ILE A 68 -8.72 13.64 19.59
N SER A 69 -9.54 14.48 20.19
CA SER A 69 -9.46 14.80 21.62
C SER A 69 -10.45 14.02 22.48
N ALA A 70 -11.56 13.56 21.89
CA ALA A 70 -12.53 12.70 22.58
C ALA A 70 -13.31 11.83 21.58
N VAL A 71 -13.63 10.62 22.00
CA VAL A 71 -14.59 9.71 21.33
C VAL A 71 -15.43 9.05 22.40
N GLY A 72 -16.75 9.06 22.23
CA GLY A 72 -17.65 8.39 23.17
C GLY A 72 -19.10 8.49 22.72
N ARG A 73 -20.01 7.90 23.53
CA ARG A 73 -21.45 7.88 23.22
C ARG A 73 -22.01 9.30 23.12
N ALA A 74 -22.90 9.55 22.17
CA ALA A 74 -23.59 10.82 22.01
C ALA A 74 -24.28 11.21 23.34
N GLY A 75 -24.15 12.49 23.72
CA GLY A 75 -24.62 13.01 25.00
C GLY A 75 -23.68 12.79 26.20
N GLN A 76 -22.69 11.93 26.10
CA GLN A 76 -21.66 11.72 27.14
C GLN A 76 -20.36 12.47 26.86
N VAL A 77 -20.09 12.81 25.60
CA VAL A 77 -18.94 13.61 25.19
C VAL A 77 -19.32 15.09 25.22
N ARG A 78 -18.59 15.89 26.00
CA ARG A 78 -18.75 17.34 25.99
C ARG A 78 -18.20 17.92 24.69
N VAL A 79 -19.08 18.53 23.90
CA VAL A 79 -18.68 19.31 22.73
C VAL A 79 -18.26 20.71 23.21
N PRO A 80 -17.03 21.17 22.91
CA PRO A 80 -16.60 22.52 23.31
C PRO A 80 -17.47 23.61 22.72
N ALA A 81 -17.65 24.70 23.46
CA ALA A 81 -18.34 25.88 22.94
C ALA A 81 -17.60 26.46 21.74
N GLY A 82 -18.31 26.84 20.69
CA GLY A 82 -17.76 27.34 19.44
C GLY A 82 -17.22 26.28 18.49
N ALA A 83 -17.34 24.97 18.81
CA ALA A 83 -17.03 23.90 17.89
C ALA A 83 -17.98 23.91 16.68
N GLN A 84 -17.47 23.67 15.48
CA GLN A 84 -18.31 23.34 14.34
C GLN A 84 -18.89 21.94 14.52
N VAL A 85 -20.20 21.84 14.63
CA VAL A 85 -20.88 20.54 14.79
C VAL A 85 -21.39 20.06 13.43
N LEU A 86 -21.00 18.84 13.09
CA LEU A 86 -21.48 18.12 11.91
C LEU A 86 -22.32 16.93 12.40
N ASP A 87 -23.64 17.01 12.22
CA ASP A 87 -24.52 15.86 12.46
C ASP A 87 -24.41 14.89 11.28
N LEU A 88 -23.88 13.72 11.54
CA LEU A 88 -23.62 12.67 10.56
C LEU A 88 -24.42 11.40 10.88
N ALA A 89 -25.64 11.56 11.36
CA ALA A 89 -26.55 10.43 11.58
C ALA A 89 -26.65 9.55 10.31
N GLY A 90 -26.57 8.24 10.48
CA GLY A 90 -26.57 7.27 9.38
C GLY A 90 -25.22 7.07 8.69
N HIS A 91 -24.20 7.85 9.03
CA HIS A 91 -22.84 7.69 8.49
C HIS A 91 -21.95 6.83 9.39
N THR A 92 -20.99 6.15 8.77
CA THR A 92 -19.93 5.43 9.46
C THR A 92 -18.61 6.20 9.29
N VAL A 93 -17.94 6.46 10.41
CA VAL A 93 -16.60 7.07 10.42
C VAL A 93 -15.58 5.97 10.63
N ILE A 94 -14.57 5.96 9.77
CA ILE A 94 -13.40 5.09 9.84
C ILE A 94 -12.13 5.94 9.84
N PRO A 95 -10.96 5.41 10.24
CA PRO A 95 -9.68 6.07 9.97
C PRO A 95 -9.51 6.33 8.48
N GLY A 96 -8.72 7.33 8.11
CA GLY A 96 -8.32 7.52 6.72
C GLY A 96 -7.51 6.31 6.25
N LEU A 97 -7.78 5.82 5.03
CA LEU A 97 -7.12 4.65 4.48
C LEU A 97 -5.61 4.87 4.36
N VAL A 98 -4.83 3.80 4.58
CA VAL A 98 -3.37 3.79 4.48
C VAL A 98 -2.93 2.84 3.37
N GLY A 99 -2.54 3.39 2.25
CA GLY A 99 -2.07 2.58 1.12
C GLY A 99 -0.61 2.17 1.28
N MET A 100 -0.35 0.92 1.65
CA MET A 100 1.00 0.40 1.87
C MET A 100 1.66 -0.17 0.61
N HIS A 101 0.94 -0.25 -0.51
CA HIS A 101 1.47 -0.56 -1.84
C HIS A 101 0.85 0.37 -2.88
N ASN A 102 1.27 1.62 -2.86
CA ASN A 102 0.76 2.64 -3.76
C ASN A 102 1.90 3.22 -4.62
N HIS A 103 1.56 3.89 -5.69
CA HIS A 103 2.50 4.57 -6.58
C HIS A 103 1.98 5.94 -6.98
N LEU A 104 2.90 6.83 -7.36
CA LEU A 104 2.60 8.12 -7.99
C LEU A 104 2.71 8.06 -9.51
N PHE A 105 2.82 6.85 -10.05
CA PHE A 105 2.68 6.54 -11.47
C PHE A 105 1.53 5.54 -11.67
N TYR A 106 1.11 5.40 -12.92
CA TYR A 106 0.07 4.48 -13.34
C TYR A 106 0.52 3.71 -14.57
N THR A 107 0.17 2.43 -14.63
CA THR A 107 0.40 1.61 -15.82
C THR A 107 -0.94 1.32 -16.49
N ALA A 108 -1.09 1.74 -17.74
CA ALA A 108 -2.22 1.42 -18.57
C ALA A 108 -2.00 0.11 -19.33
N ALA A 109 -3.09 -0.45 -19.89
CA ALA A 109 -3.00 -1.59 -20.78
C ALA A 109 -2.01 -1.33 -21.94
N GLY A 110 -1.25 -2.37 -22.32
CA GLY A 110 -0.14 -2.23 -23.28
C GLY A 110 1.16 -1.74 -22.65
N GLY A 111 1.26 -1.70 -21.32
CA GLY A 111 2.51 -1.42 -20.60
C GLY A 111 2.94 0.05 -20.58
N ARG A 112 2.09 0.97 -21.03
CA ARG A 112 2.38 2.41 -20.96
C ARG A 112 2.37 2.89 -19.52
N ARG A 113 3.41 3.61 -19.12
CA ARG A 113 3.54 4.21 -17.77
C ARG A 113 3.49 5.73 -17.85
N ALA A 114 2.81 6.34 -16.89
CA ALA A 114 2.74 7.78 -16.73
C ALA A 114 2.91 8.17 -15.28
N GLN A 115 3.78 9.14 -14.99
CA GLN A 115 3.87 9.77 -13.69
C GLN A 115 2.65 10.68 -13.49
N LEU A 116 1.98 10.57 -12.34
CA LEU A 116 0.70 11.23 -12.06
C LEU A 116 0.79 12.23 -10.90
N ASN A 117 1.78 13.12 -10.90
CA ASN A 117 2.01 14.08 -9.82
C ASN A 117 0.83 15.03 -9.56
N PHE A 118 -0.03 15.24 -10.56
CA PHE A 118 -1.22 16.07 -10.41
C PHE A 118 -2.45 15.27 -9.99
N SER A 119 -2.75 14.17 -10.67
CA SER A 119 -4.01 13.43 -10.50
C SER A 119 -3.96 12.42 -9.36
N ALA A 120 -2.87 11.65 -9.20
CA ALA A 120 -2.81 10.60 -8.18
C ALA A 120 -3.02 11.12 -6.75
N PRO A 121 -2.35 12.21 -6.28
CA PRO A 121 -2.56 12.72 -4.94
C PRO A 121 -4.01 13.13 -4.68
N ARG A 122 -4.69 13.69 -5.68
CA ARG A 122 -6.10 14.11 -5.59
C ARG A 122 -7.04 12.92 -5.59
N LEU A 123 -6.77 11.91 -6.41
CA LEU A 123 -7.55 10.66 -6.44
C LEU A 123 -7.46 9.92 -5.12
N TYR A 124 -6.26 9.84 -4.52
CA TYR A 124 -6.09 9.25 -3.19
C TYR A 124 -6.94 9.96 -2.15
N LEU A 125 -6.81 11.29 -2.02
CA LEU A 125 -7.60 12.05 -1.06
C LEU A 125 -9.10 11.95 -1.30
N ALA A 126 -9.55 12.06 -2.57
CA ALA A 126 -10.96 11.96 -2.93
C ALA A 126 -11.57 10.58 -2.60
N SER A 127 -10.74 9.55 -2.51
CA SER A 127 -11.13 8.19 -2.14
C SER A 127 -10.92 7.87 -0.66
N GLY A 128 -10.52 8.85 0.17
CA GLY A 128 -10.29 8.67 1.59
C GLY A 128 -8.93 8.10 1.98
N VAL A 129 -8.00 7.99 1.03
CA VAL A 129 -6.61 7.55 1.32
C VAL A 129 -5.81 8.77 1.80
N THR A 130 -5.47 8.79 3.08
CA THR A 130 -4.82 9.91 3.75
C THR A 130 -3.32 9.73 3.96
N THR A 131 -2.84 8.51 3.79
CA THR A 131 -1.42 8.16 3.90
C THR A 131 -1.08 7.11 2.85
N ILE A 132 0.06 7.25 2.19
CA ILE A 132 0.58 6.25 1.26
C ILE A 132 2.06 5.98 1.50
N ARG A 133 2.48 4.75 1.22
CA ARG A 133 3.88 4.39 0.94
C ARG A 133 4.00 4.20 -0.57
N THR A 134 4.94 4.90 -1.22
CA THR A 134 5.30 4.57 -2.59
C THR A 134 6.08 3.25 -2.58
N THR A 135 5.60 2.22 -3.28
CA THR A 135 6.22 0.89 -3.15
C THR A 135 7.15 0.61 -4.33
N GLY A 136 8.22 1.39 -4.39
CA GLY A 136 9.13 1.53 -5.51
C GLY A 136 8.75 2.74 -6.37
N SER A 137 9.73 3.40 -6.93
CA SER A 137 9.55 4.58 -7.76
C SER A 137 10.18 4.40 -9.14
N THR A 138 9.52 4.91 -10.17
CA THR A 138 10.06 5.02 -11.53
C THR A 138 10.57 6.43 -11.81
N SER A 139 10.23 7.39 -10.95
CA SER A 139 10.66 8.80 -11.04
C SER A 139 10.90 9.35 -9.62
N PRO A 140 11.94 8.88 -8.92
CA PRO A 140 12.08 9.07 -7.48
C PRO A 140 12.17 10.53 -7.06
N TYR A 141 12.86 11.38 -7.80
CA TYR A 141 12.90 12.82 -7.50
C TYR A 141 11.57 13.53 -7.75
N ALA A 142 10.75 13.03 -8.68
CA ALA A 142 9.39 13.53 -8.84
C ALA A 142 8.52 13.22 -7.60
N ASP A 143 8.69 12.03 -7.03
CA ASP A 143 7.99 11.60 -5.82
C ASP A 143 8.45 12.40 -4.59
N ILE A 144 9.77 12.61 -4.42
CA ILE A 144 10.37 13.39 -3.33
C ILE A 144 9.91 14.85 -3.40
N ASN A 145 9.96 15.45 -4.60
CA ASN A 145 9.54 16.86 -4.80
C ASN A 145 8.03 17.01 -4.56
N LEU A 146 7.22 16.06 -5.00
CA LEU A 146 5.79 16.08 -4.74
C LEU A 146 5.48 15.96 -3.24
N LYS A 147 6.17 15.05 -2.53
CA LYS A 147 6.07 14.95 -1.07
C LYS A 147 6.37 16.30 -0.40
N ALA A 148 7.49 16.94 -0.77
CA ALA A 148 7.86 18.24 -0.21
C ALA A 148 6.80 19.33 -0.49
N ALA A 149 6.22 19.34 -1.68
CA ALA A 149 5.16 20.27 -2.06
C ALA A 149 3.84 20.02 -1.28
N ILE A 150 3.51 18.77 -0.98
CA ILE A 150 2.36 18.41 -0.15
C ILE A 150 2.62 18.78 1.31
N ASP A 151 3.76 18.40 1.86
CA ASP A 151 4.14 18.67 3.25
C ASP A 151 4.18 20.18 3.56
N SER A 152 4.53 21.01 2.56
CA SER A 152 4.50 22.49 2.67
C SER A 152 3.13 23.13 2.42
N GLY A 153 2.08 22.33 2.14
CA GLY A 153 0.74 22.84 1.87
C GLY A 153 0.57 23.51 0.50
N ASN A 154 1.48 23.26 -0.45
CA ASN A 154 1.43 23.83 -1.80
C ASN A 154 0.59 22.99 -2.78
N VAL A 155 0.49 21.68 -2.54
CA VAL A 155 -0.24 20.73 -3.38
C VAL A 155 -1.15 19.87 -2.49
N PRO A 156 -2.41 19.59 -2.88
CA PRO A 156 -3.26 18.67 -2.13
C PRO A 156 -2.78 17.23 -2.34
N GLY A 157 -2.66 16.46 -1.26
CA GLY A 157 -2.25 15.06 -1.33
C GLY A 157 -2.23 14.39 0.04
N PRO A 158 -2.13 13.05 0.07
CA PRO A 158 -1.96 12.28 1.29
C PRO A 158 -0.54 12.51 1.87
N ARG A 159 -0.34 12.09 3.12
CA ARG A 159 1.02 11.94 3.67
C ARG A 159 1.75 10.86 2.87
N ILE A 160 2.99 11.14 2.43
CA ILE A 160 3.76 10.23 1.59
C ILE A 160 5.00 9.73 2.34
N PHE A 161 5.15 8.40 2.40
CA PHE A 161 6.39 7.74 2.78
C PHE A 161 7.10 7.25 1.50
N ILE A 162 8.34 7.70 1.31
CA ILE A 162 9.10 7.40 0.10
C ILE A 162 9.77 6.04 0.22
N THR A 163 9.53 5.18 -0.76
CA THR A 163 10.35 4.01 -1.03
C THR A 163 11.30 4.32 -2.17
N ALA A 164 12.55 3.90 -2.06
CA ALA A 164 13.56 4.04 -3.10
C ALA A 164 13.08 3.41 -4.43
N PRO A 165 13.75 3.69 -5.56
CA PRO A 165 13.54 2.93 -6.79
C PRO A 165 13.69 1.44 -6.58
N TYR A 166 13.12 0.67 -7.50
CA TYR A 166 13.23 -0.80 -7.44
C TYR A 166 14.67 -1.27 -7.60
N ILE A 167 15.05 -2.29 -6.82
CA ILE A 167 16.28 -3.06 -7.05
C ILE A 167 15.92 -4.46 -7.54
N THR A 168 16.59 -4.94 -8.57
CA THR A 168 16.37 -6.26 -9.16
C THR A 168 17.67 -6.83 -9.71
N GLY A 169 17.69 -8.10 -10.07
CA GLY A 169 18.73 -8.72 -10.86
C GLY A 169 18.32 -8.87 -12.33
N GLY A 170 19.10 -9.63 -13.11
CA GLY A 170 18.74 -10.02 -14.46
C GLY A 170 18.50 -8.84 -15.41
N ASP A 171 17.59 -9.03 -16.35
CA ASP A 171 17.15 -7.99 -17.28
C ASP A 171 16.09 -7.11 -16.61
N ALA A 172 16.56 -6.05 -15.96
CA ALA A 172 15.71 -5.11 -15.25
C ALA A 172 14.77 -4.37 -16.22
N PRO A 173 13.45 -4.47 -16.06
CA PRO A 173 12.54 -3.71 -16.93
C PRO A 173 12.63 -2.22 -16.62
N GLY A 174 12.91 -1.41 -17.67
CA GLY A 174 12.81 0.05 -17.60
C GLY A 174 13.54 0.66 -16.40
N GLN A 175 12.97 1.58 -15.71
CA GLN A 175 13.56 2.42 -14.65
C GLN A 175 13.89 1.71 -13.32
N MET A 176 14.19 0.41 -13.33
CA MET A 176 14.64 -0.35 -12.16
C MET A 176 16.17 -0.40 -12.12
N ALA A 177 16.73 -0.35 -10.92
CA ALA A 177 18.17 -0.48 -10.72
C ALA A 177 18.56 -1.95 -10.78
N ARG A 178 19.40 -2.32 -11.76
CA ARG A 178 20.01 -3.64 -11.84
C ARG A 178 21.13 -3.71 -10.83
N ILE A 179 21.03 -4.67 -9.93
CA ILE A 179 22.01 -4.94 -8.88
C ILE A 179 22.74 -6.24 -9.22
N GLU A 180 24.06 -6.15 -9.36
CA GLU A 180 24.90 -7.25 -9.81
C GLU A 180 25.86 -7.75 -8.72
N SER A 181 25.94 -7.04 -7.59
CA SER A 181 26.73 -7.47 -6.44
C SER A 181 26.21 -6.94 -5.11
N PRO A 182 26.55 -7.59 -4.00
CA PRO A 182 26.23 -7.10 -2.64
C PRO A 182 26.76 -5.67 -2.37
N GLU A 183 27.91 -5.29 -2.92
CA GLU A 183 28.47 -3.94 -2.76
C GLU A 183 27.63 -2.88 -3.49
N GLN A 184 27.12 -3.23 -4.67
CA GLN A 184 26.18 -2.34 -5.38
C GLN A 184 24.89 -2.16 -4.60
N ALA A 185 24.35 -3.23 -4.01
CA ALA A 185 23.17 -3.17 -3.16
C ALA A 185 23.38 -2.21 -1.98
N ARG A 186 24.50 -2.34 -1.25
CA ARG A 186 24.83 -1.45 -0.13
C ARG A 186 24.97 0.01 -0.57
N ARG A 187 25.66 0.28 -1.67
CA ARG A 187 25.80 1.66 -2.19
C ARG A 187 24.46 2.26 -2.60
N PHE A 188 23.60 1.48 -3.24
CA PHE A 188 22.27 1.91 -3.64
C PHE A 188 21.43 2.28 -2.41
N VAL A 189 21.39 1.42 -1.42
CA VAL A 189 20.65 1.67 -0.17
C VAL A 189 21.19 2.89 0.56
N ALA A 190 22.52 3.03 0.65
CA ALA A 190 23.17 4.17 1.28
C ALA A 190 22.75 5.49 0.63
N TYR A 191 22.81 5.56 -0.69
CA TYR A 191 22.42 6.74 -1.45
C TYR A 191 20.97 7.15 -1.19
N TRP A 192 20.03 6.20 -1.34
CA TRP A 192 18.61 6.53 -1.19
C TRP A 192 18.19 6.81 0.26
N ALA A 193 18.90 6.25 1.23
CA ALA A 193 18.72 6.63 2.63
C ALA A 193 19.07 8.11 2.86
N GLU A 194 20.15 8.61 2.23
CA GLU A 194 20.57 10.02 2.29
C GLU A 194 19.58 10.93 1.55
N GLU A 195 18.93 10.45 0.48
CA GLU A 195 17.85 11.15 -0.23
C GLU A 195 16.50 11.11 0.51
N GLY A 196 16.42 10.49 1.69
CA GLY A 196 15.23 10.50 2.54
C GLY A 196 14.23 9.37 2.28
N ALA A 197 14.62 8.32 1.56
CA ALA A 197 13.81 7.11 1.49
C ALA A 197 13.70 6.45 2.88
N THR A 198 12.54 5.87 3.17
CA THR A 198 12.28 5.13 4.42
C THR A 198 12.18 3.63 4.19
N TRP A 199 12.05 3.21 2.94
CA TRP A 199 11.93 1.83 2.49
C TRP A 199 12.76 1.57 1.25
N ILE A 200 13.17 0.30 1.08
CA ILE A 200 13.78 -0.24 -0.15
C ILE A 200 12.80 -1.26 -0.75
N LYS A 201 12.63 -1.26 -2.08
CA LYS A 201 11.80 -2.23 -2.81
C LYS A 201 12.66 -3.19 -3.61
N ALA A 202 12.68 -4.45 -3.20
CA ALA A 202 13.23 -5.55 -3.98
C ALA A 202 12.20 -6.06 -5.01
N TYR A 203 12.70 -6.53 -6.17
CA TYR A 203 11.84 -6.99 -7.26
C TYR A 203 12.27 -8.39 -7.75
N THR A 204 11.54 -8.94 -8.71
CA THR A 204 11.40 -10.35 -9.06
C THR A 204 12.70 -11.15 -9.19
N ASP A 205 13.77 -10.57 -9.73
CA ASP A 205 14.98 -11.29 -10.14
C ASP A 205 16.21 -10.97 -9.27
N ILE A 206 16.01 -10.32 -8.12
CA ILE A 206 17.10 -10.08 -7.16
C ILE A 206 17.57 -11.42 -6.58
N ARG A 207 18.89 -11.58 -6.43
CA ARG A 207 19.44 -12.80 -5.84
C ARG A 207 19.53 -12.66 -4.32
N ARG A 208 19.62 -13.78 -3.64
CA ARG A 208 19.67 -13.84 -2.16
C ARG A 208 20.84 -13.02 -1.58
N ALA A 209 22.03 -13.07 -2.20
CA ALA A 209 23.19 -12.34 -1.70
C ALA A 209 23.02 -10.82 -1.78
N GLU A 210 22.46 -10.32 -2.90
CA GLU A 210 22.16 -8.90 -3.08
C GLU A 210 21.01 -8.44 -2.20
N LEU A 211 19.96 -9.26 -2.05
CA LEU A 211 18.86 -9.00 -1.15
C LEU A 211 19.32 -8.93 0.32
N GLN A 212 20.15 -9.88 0.75
CA GLN A 212 20.74 -9.87 2.10
C GLN A 212 21.53 -8.59 2.34
N ALA A 213 22.41 -8.23 1.42
CA ALA A 213 23.21 -7.00 1.55
C ALA A 213 22.36 -5.73 1.60
N ALA A 214 21.25 -5.69 0.82
CA ALA A 214 20.29 -4.58 0.86
C ALA A 214 19.57 -4.51 2.20
N ILE A 215 19.12 -5.64 2.76
CA ILE A 215 18.45 -5.71 4.07
C ILE A 215 19.39 -5.26 5.19
N GLU A 216 20.62 -5.82 5.24
CA GLU A 216 21.62 -5.46 6.26
C GLU A 216 21.90 -3.95 6.26
N GLU A 217 22.15 -3.36 5.08
CA GLU A 217 22.45 -1.94 4.95
C GLU A 217 21.22 -1.06 5.26
N ALA A 218 20.03 -1.47 4.84
CA ALA A 218 18.78 -0.77 5.15
C ALA A 218 18.55 -0.71 6.67
N HIS A 219 18.64 -1.86 7.35
CA HIS A 219 18.47 -1.94 8.80
C HIS A 219 19.53 -1.12 9.56
N ARG A 220 20.79 -1.16 9.10
CA ARG A 220 21.86 -0.35 9.68
C ARG A 220 21.56 1.16 9.62
N ARG A 221 20.79 1.59 8.61
CA ARG A 221 20.36 3.00 8.40
C ARG A 221 18.96 3.29 8.93
N GLY A 222 18.29 2.35 9.56
CA GLY A 222 16.94 2.50 10.08
C GLY A 222 15.84 2.46 9.01
N LEU A 223 16.13 1.98 7.80
CA LEU A 223 15.16 1.74 6.74
C LEU A 223 14.62 0.32 6.83
N LYS A 224 13.51 0.09 6.15
CA LYS A 224 12.88 -1.22 5.98
C LYS A 224 12.96 -1.71 4.53
N VAL A 225 12.84 -3.01 4.34
CA VAL A 225 12.87 -3.64 3.01
C VAL A 225 11.57 -4.38 2.74
N THR A 226 11.01 -4.15 1.56
CA THR A 226 9.86 -4.90 1.05
C THR A 226 10.18 -5.55 -0.29
N GLY A 227 9.43 -6.59 -0.68
CA GLY A 227 9.70 -7.32 -1.91
C GLY A 227 8.48 -7.83 -2.66
N HIS A 228 8.43 -7.51 -3.97
CA HIS A 228 7.71 -8.31 -4.95
C HIS A 228 8.69 -9.37 -5.46
N LEU A 229 8.77 -10.47 -4.75
CA LEU A 229 9.79 -11.47 -4.97
C LEU A 229 9.33 -12.55 -5.95
N CYS A 230 10.29 -13.30 -6.48
CA CYS A 230 10.09 -14.47 -7.30
C CYS A 230 11.33 -15.40 -7.25
N SER A 231 12.51 -14.88 -7.62
CA SER A 231 13.78 -15.61 -7.56
C SER A 231 14.17 -16.02 -6.15
N VAL A 232 13.80 -15.23 -5.16
CA VAL A 232 13.88 -15.53 -3.73
C VAL A 232 12.49 -15.85 -3.24
N SER A 233 12.29 -16.97 -2.55
CA SER A 233 11.00 -17.35 -2.00
C SER A 233 10.67 -16.54 -0.72
N PHE A 234 9.42 -16.58 -0.28
CA PHE A 234 9.02 -15.89 0.95
C PHE A 234 9.77 -16.42 2.17
N THR A 235 9.89 -17.75 2.29
CA THR A 235 10.61 -18.37 3.41
C THR A 235 12.11 -18.09 3.36
N GLU A 236 12.75 -18.03 2.18
CA GLU A 236 14.13 -17.59 2.04
C GLU A 236 14.27 -16.11 2.48
N ALA A 237 13.41 -15.21 2.00
CA ALA A 237 13.46 -13.79 2.36
C ALA A 237 13.22 -13.54 3.86
N VAL A 238 12.32 -14.30 4.49
CA VAL A 238 12.13 -14.30 5.95
C VAL A 238 13.41 -14.68 6.67
N GLY A 239 14.13 -15.68 6.16
CA GLY A 239 15.45 -16.10 6.69
C GLY A 239 16.51 -15.01 6.57
N LEU A 240 16.43 -14.15 5.55
CA LEU A 240 17.32 -13.01 5.33
C LEU A 240 16.93 -11.76 6.15
N GLY A 241 15.74 -11.75 6.80
CA GLY A 241 15.28 -10.67 7.66
C GLY A 241 14.48 -9.58 6.96
N ILE A 242 13.80 -9.88 5.86
CA ILE A 242 12.92 -8.91 5.17
C ILE A 242 11.79 -8.44 6.10
N ASP A 243 11.34 -7.18 5.96
CA ASP A 243 10.30 -6.60 6.82
C ASP A 243 8.88 -6.79 6.28
N ASN A 244 8.72 -6.83 4.96
CA ASN A 244 7.41 -6.94 4.33
C ASN A 244 7.47 -7.69 3.00
N LEU A 245 6.39 -8.40 2.68
CA LEU A 245 6.21 -9.09 1.39
C LEU A 245 4.95 -8.58 0.70
N GLU A 246 5.04 -8.40 -0.60
CA GLU A 246 3.98 -7.82 -1.41
C GLU A 246 3.15 -8.90 -2.12
N HIS A 247 1.87 -8.62 -2.36
CA HIS A 247 0.97 -9.39 -3.23
C HIS A 247 0.53 -10.78 -2.72
N GLY A 248 1.01 -11.22 -1.58
CA GLY A 248 0.59 -12.49 -1.01
C GLY A 248 0.91 -13.71 -1.87
N LEU A 249 -0.03 -14.66 -1.93
CA LEU A 249 0.15 -15.97 -2.56
C LEU A 249 0.69 -15.91 -4.00
N LEU A 250 0.19 -14.99 -4.82
CA LEU A 250 0.45 -14.97 -6.26
C LEU A 250 1.92 -14.67 -6.62
N THR A 251 2.72 -14.22 -5.66
CA THR A 251 4.17 -13.97 -5.82
C THR A 251 5.05 -14.88 -4.96
N ALA A 252 4.44 -15.81 -4.21
CA ALA A 252 5.15 -16.71 -3.31
C ALA A 252 5.69 -17.93 -4.06
N SER A 253 6.97 -17.89 -4.43
CA SER A 253 7.60 -19.00 -5.16
C SER A 253 7.88 -20.25 -4.30
N ASP A 254 7.55 -20.22 -3.01
CA ASP A 254 7.52 -21.38 -2.12
C ASP A 254 6.60 -22.51 -2.63
N PHE A 255 5.61 -22.16 -3.46
CA PHE A 255 4.62 -23.10 -4.00
C PHE A 255 5.01 -23.69 -5.36
N VAL A 256 6.14 -23.28 -5.93
CA VAL A 256 6.59 -23.80 -7.22
C VAL A 256 7.41 -25.06 -7.01
N PRO A 257 6.98 -26.22 -7.57
CA PRO A 257 7.74 -27.45 -7.46
C PRO A 257 9.14 -27.31 -8.03
N ALA A 258 10.16 -27.84 -7.32
CA ALA A 258 11.56 -27.84 -7.75
C ALA A 258 12.10 -26.45 -8.16
N LYS A 259 11.66 -25.38 -7.45
CA LYS A 259 12.19 -24.04 -7.64
C LYS A 259 13.72 -24.02 -7.57
N VAL A 260 14.35 -23.46 -8.60
CA VAL A 260 15.81 -23.24 -8.62
C VAL A 260 16.14 -21.99 -7.80
N PRO A 261 17.11 -22.05 -6.89
CA PRO A 261 17.56 -20.88 -6.15
C PRO A 261 18.00 -19.73 -7.07
N ASP A 262 17.65 -18.50 -6.70
CA ASP A 262 17.97 -17.27 -7.43
C ASP A 262 17.45 -17.22 -8.88
N ALA A 263 16.45 -18.03 -9.20
CA ALA A 263 15.75 -18.01 -10.48
C ALA A 263 14.25 -17.82 -10.30
N CYS A 264 13.66 -16.93 -11.10
CA CYS A 264 12.23 -16.68 -11.12
C CYS A 264 11.55 -17.68 -12.09
N PRO A 265 10.71 -18.60 -11.59
CA PRO A 265 10.02 -19.56 -12.45
C PRO A 265 8.87 -18.89 -13.22
N ALA A 266 8.81 -19.11 -14.55
CA ALA A 266 7.74 -18.57 -15.39
C ALA A 266 6.34 -19.11 -15.03
N SER A 267 6.27 -20.20 -14.30
CA SER A 267 5.03 -20.81 -13.83
C SER A 267 4.50 -20.24 -12.52
N LEU A 268 5.22 -19.28 -11.88
CA LEU A 268 4.97 -18.80 -10.52
C LEU A 268 3.48 -18.55 -10.24
N MET A 269 2.85 -17.65 -10.97
CA MET A 269 1.47 -17.25 -10.67
C MET A 269 0.49 -18.43 -10.80
N ARG A 270 0.71 -19.31 -11.77
CA ARG A 270 -0.12 -20.51 -11.96
C ARG A 270 0.07 -21.49 -10.80
N ASP A 271 1.30 -21.84 -10.50
CA ASP A 271 1.60 -22.87 -9.50
C ASP A 271 1.22 -22.37 -8.09
N ALA A 272 1.60 -21.15 -7.73
CA ALA A 272 1.22 -20.52 -6.47
C ALA A 272 -0.30 -20.33 -6.35
N GLY A 273 -0.95 -19.83 -7.42
CA GLY A 273 -2.40 -19.60 -7.39
C GLY A 273 -3.24 -20.87 -7.23
N THR A 274 -2.71 -22.05 -7.56
CA THR A 274 -3.41 -23.33 -7.32
C THR A 274 -3.26 -23.85 -5.90
N ALA A 275 -2.40 -23.26 -5.07
CA ALA A 275 -2.15 -23.71 -3.72
C ALA A 275 -3.33 -23.40 -2.78
N SER A 276 -3.74 -24.39 -1.98
CA SER A 276 -4.72 -24.17 -0.93
C SER A 276 -4.07 -23.49 0.27
N ALA A 277 -4.76 -22.54 0.89
CA ALA A 277 -4.34 -21.94 2.17
C ALA A 277 -4.19 -22.95 3.30
N SER A 278 -4.89 -24.10 3.23
CA SER A 278 -4.78 -25.20 4.22
C SER A 278 -3.65 -26.19 3.93
N SER A 279 -2.92 -26.04 2.80
CA SER A 279 -1.82 -26.94 2.48
C SER A 279 -0.68 -26.83 3.50
N ALA A 280 0.10 -27.89 3.67
CA ALA A 280 1.23 -27.92 4.61
C ALA A 280 2.24 -26.81 4.31
N THR A 281 2.52 -26.55 3.02
CA THR A 281 3.41 -25.47 2.58
C THR A 281 2.84 -24.12 2.97
N ALA A 282 1.55 -23.85 2.71
CA ALA A 282 0.92 -22.57 3.05
C ALA A 282 0.97 -22.30 4.55
N GLN A 283 0.62 -23.31 5.35
CA GLN A 283 0.67 -23.21 6.80
C GLN A 283 2.10 -23.02 7.36
N ALA A 284 3.10 -23.64 6.72
CA ALA A 284 4.51 -23.44 7.09
C ALA A 284 5.00 -22.02 6.72
N THR A 285 4.65 -21.53 5.53
CA THR A 285 4.98 -20.15 5.09
C THR A 285 4.32 -19.13 6.01
N ILE A 286 3.02 -19.29 6.31
CA ILE A 286 2.30 -18.39 7.22
C ILE A 286 2.97 -18.35 8.60
N ARG A 287 3.28 -19.52 9.18
CA ARG A 287 3.99 -19.57 10.46
C ARG A 287 5.33 -18.86 10.41
N ALA A 288 6.13 -19.08 9.36
CA ALA A 288 7.44 -18.43 9.21
C ALA A 288 7.32 -16.90 9.19
N LEU A 289 6.31 -16.35 8.50
CA LEU A 289 6.02 -14.91 8.46
C LEU A 289 5.61 -14.38 9.85
N VAL A 290 4.68 -15.06 10.52
CA VAL A 290 4.15 -14.64 11.82
C VAL A 290 5.24 -14.70 12.90
N ASP A 291 5.99 -15.79 12.98
CA ASP A 291 7.04 -16.00 13.99
C ASP A 291 8.18 -15.00 13.87
N ARG A 292 8.43 -14.48 12.67
CA ARG A 292 9.47 -13.49 12.39
C ARG A 292 8.94 -12.07 12.25
N HIS A 293 7.64 -11.85 12.52
CA HIS A 293 6.97 -10.54 12.42
C HIS A 293 7.13 -9.88 11.06
N VAL A 294 7.19 -10.67 9.99
CA VAL A 294 7.20 -10.17 8.62
C VAL A 294 5.77 -9.84 8.20
N SER A 295 5.54 -8.59 7.83
CA SER A 295 4.22 -8.14 7.35
C SER A 295 3.98 -8.56 5.91
N MET A 296 2.72 -8.53 5.49
CA MET A 296 2.32 -8.76 4.09
C MET A 296 1.38 -7.65 3.64
N THR A 297 1.51 -7.25 2.37
CA THR A 297 0.62 -6.23 1.77
C THR A 297 -0.26 -6.87 0.72
N SER A 298 -1.57 -6.83 0.95
CA SER A 298 -2.62 -7.21 0.01
C SER A 298 -2.70 -6.20 -1.13
N THR A 299 -2.78 -6.70 -2.36
CA THR A 299 -3.03 -5.90 -3.57
C THR A 299 -3.98 -6.62 -4.52
N LEU A 300 -5.01 -7.24 -4.00
CA LEU A 300 -5.98 -8.04 -4.77
C LEU A 300 -6.58 -7.25 -5.93
N ALA A 301 -6.77 -5.94 -5.75
CA ALA A 301 -7.36 -5.05 -6.74
C ALA A 301 -6.58 -4.96 -8.07
N VAL A 302 -5.24 -5.09 -8.05
CA VAL A 302 -4.42 -5.09 -9.27
C VAL A 302 -4.46 -6.44 -9.97
N TYR A 303 -4.63 -7.54 -9.21
CA TYR A 303 -4.71 -8.88 -9.79
C TYR A 303 -6.10 -9.20 -10.35
N GLU A 304 -7.16 -8.68 -9.76
CA GLU A 304 -8.53 -8.94 -10.18
C GLU A 304 -8.75 -8.87 -11.70
N PRO A 305 -8.25 -7.85 -12.43
CA PRO A 305 -8.47 -7.72 -13.86
C PRO A 305 -7.84 -8.81 -14.73
N PHE A 306 -6.91 -9.60 -14.22
CA PHE A 306 -6.28 -10.69 -14.98
C PHE A 306 -7.13 -11.96 -15.05
N PHE A 307 -8.13 -12.10 -14.17
CA PHE A 307 -8.94 -13.31 -14.09
C PHE A 307 -10.23 -13.19 -14.92
N PRO A 308 -10.51 -14.14 -15.85
CA PRO A 308 -11.75 -14.16 -16.58
C PRO A 308 -12.97 -14.26 -15.65
N GLY A 309 -14.08 -13.66 -16.07
CA GLY A 309 -15.34 -13.68 -15.32
C GLY A 309 -15.41 -12.72 -14.13
N ARG A 310 -14.35 -11.93 -13.86
CA ARG A 310 -14.47 -10.82 -12.91
C ARG A 310 -15.16 -9.63 -13.58
N PRO A 311 -16.00 -8.88 -12.84
CA PRO A 311 -16.70 -7.73 -13.42
C PRO A 311 -15.70 -6.66 -13.90
N THR A 312 -16.06 -5.94 -14.95
CA THR A 312 -15.39 -4.68 -15.29
C THR A 312 -15.59 -3.68 -14.15
N LYS A 313 -14.72 -2.67 -14.08
CA LYS A 313 -14.86 -1.61 -13.07
C LYS A 313 -16.20 -0.88 -13.22
N ASP A 314 -16.69 -0.37 -12.11
CA ASP A 314 -17.91 0.42 -12.08
C ASP A 314 -17.77 1.72 -12.90
N GLN A 315 -18.90 2.33 -13.25
CA GLN A 315 -18.94 3.52 -14.10
C GLN A 315 -18.14 4.68 -13.49
N ARG A 316 -18.18 4.84 -12.17
CA ARG A 316 -17.45 5.89 -11.46
C ARG A 316 -15.93 5.75 -11.65
N THR A 317 -15.41 4.53 -11.59
CA THR A 317 -13.99 4.23 -11.84
C THR A 317 -13.64 4.46 -13.32
N LEU A 318 -14.52 4.03 -14.25
CA LEU A 318 -14.33 4.24 -15.68
C LEU A 318 -14.34 5.73 -16.06
N ASP A 319 -15.18 6.53 -15.45
CA ASP A 319 -15.28 7.98 -15.68
C ASP A 319 -14.06 8.75 -15.16
N ALA A 320 -13.34 8.18 -14.18
CA ALA A 320 -12.09 8.75 -13.68
C ALA A 320 -10.88 8.50 -14.59
N MET A 321 -11.03 7.63 -15.60
CA MET A 321 -9.99 7.35 -16.60
C MET A 321 -10.05 8.32 -17.78
N ALA A 322 -8.88 8.71 -18.31
CA ALA A 322 -8.83 9.33 -19.63
C ALA A 322 -9.44 8.38 -20.67
N PRO A 323 -10.13 8.87 -21.73
CA PRO A 323 -10.85 8.04 -22.67
C PRO A 323 -10.01 6.91 -23.27
N GLU A 324 -8.80 7.21 -23.74
CA GLU A 324 -7.89 6.22 -24.33
C GLU A 324 -7.36 5.18 -23.34
N VAL A 325 -7.24 5.53 -22.05
CA VAL A 325 -6.86 4.61 -20.97
C VAL A 325 -8.02 3.67 -20.66
N ARG A 326 -9.23 4.22 -20.56
CA ARG A 326 -10.47 3.44 -20.37
C ARG A 326 -10.69 2.45 -21.50
N ASP A 327 -10.58 2.91 -22.74
CA ASP A 327 -10.78 2.06 -23.89
C ASP A 327 -9.72 0.95 -23.99
N ALA A 328 -8.47 1.24 -23.64
CA ALA A 328 -7.41 0.25 -23.57
C ALA A 328 -7.68 -0.81 -22.50
N TYR A 329 -8.13 -0.39 -21.31
CA TYR A 329 -8.53 -1.30 -20.24
C TYR A 329 -9.70 -2.18 -20.65
N LEU A 330 -10.77 -1.62 -21.22
CA LEU A 330 -11.96 -2.36 -21.64
C LEU A 330 -11.63 -3.39 -22.73
N ARG A 331 -10.78 -3.02 -23.70
CA ARG A 331 -10.30 -3.98 -24.73
C ARG A 331 -9.50 -5.13 -24.10
N ALA A 332 -8.59 -4.84 -23.16
CA ALA A 332 -7.81 -5.87 -22.48
C ALA A 332 -8.70 -6.82 -21.67
N ARG A 333 -9.70 -6.27 -20.96
CA ARG A 333 -10.69 -7.09 -20.23
C ARG A 333 -11.49 -7.99 -21.17
N HIS A 334 -12.00 -7.44 -22.26
CA HIS A 334 -12.75 -8.21 -23.25
C HIS A 334 -11.89 -9.36 -23.83
N GLN A 335 -10.62 -9.12 -24.12
CA GLN A 335 -9.70 -10.16 -24.60
C GLN A 335 -9.51 -11.28 -23.59
N ILE A 336 -9.32 -10.93 -22.30
CA ILE A 336 -9.16 -11.90 -21.21
C ILE A 336 -10.43 -12.72 -21.04
N ASP A 337 -11.60 -12.09 -20.99
CA ASP A 337 -12.88 -12.77 -20.82
C ASP A 337 -13.20 -13.68 -22.01
N SER A 338 -12.97 -13.21 -23.23
CA SER A 338 -13.15 -13.99 -24.44
C SER A 338 -12.21 -15.19 -24.52
N ALA A 339 -10.93 -15.00 -24.17
CA ALA A 339 -9.94 -16.08 -24.14
C ALA A 339 -10.28 -17.12 -23.06
N GLY A 340 -10.70 -16.67 -21.87
CA GLY A 340 -11.14 -17.56 -20.80
C GLY A 340 -12.40 -18.35 -21.14
N ALA A 341 -13.37 -17.74 -21.85
CA ALA A 341 -14.57 -18.41 -22.29
C ALA A 341 -14.31 -19.43 -23.42
N ALA A 342 -13.38 -19.13 -24.32
CA ALA A 342 -13.02 -19.98 -25.45
C ALA A 342 -12.10 -21.16 -25.09
N ASN A 343 -11.37 -21.07 -23.98
CA ASN A 343 -10.36 -22.05 -23.60
C ASN A 343 -10.59 -22.55 -22.15
N PRO A 344 -11.13 -23.76 -21.96
CA PRO A 344 -11.26 -24.37 -20.62
C PRO A 344 -9.91 -24.49 -19.87
N ASP A 345 -8.80 -24.56 -20.59
CA ASP A 345 -7.45 -24.64 -20.05
C ASP A 345 -6.75 -23.28 -19.94
N TYR A 346 -7.53 -22.18 -19.98
CA TYR A 346 -6.98 -20.84 -19.78
C TYR A 346 -6.15 -20.80 -18.47
N PRO A 347 -4.91 -20.27 -18.51
CA PRO A 347 -3.95 -20.46 -17.42
C PRO A 347 -4.34 -19.78 -16.11
N LEU A 348 -5.15 -18.72 -16.15
CA LEU A 348 -5.60 -18.00 -14.97
C LEU A 348 -7.08 -18.27 -14.70
N LYS A 349 -7.37 -18.95 -13.60
CA LYS A 349 -8.73 -19.33 -13.19
C LYS A 349 -9.17 -18.54 -11.96
N LEU A 350 -10.45 -18.24 -11.87
CA LEU A 350 -11.02 -17.49 -10.73
C LEU A 350 -10.69 -18.12 -9.38
N SER A 351 -10.59 -19.46 -9.31
CA SER A 351 -10.19 -20.18 -8.11
C SER A 351 -8.80 -19.76 -7.59
N MET A 352 -7.91 -19.31 -8.46
CA MET A 352 -6.57 -18.83 -8.05
C MET A 352 -6.67 -17.51 -7.29
N LEU A 353 -7.56 -16.61 -7.71
CA LEU A 353 -7.84 -15.38 -6.98
C LEU A 353 -8.51 -15.68 -5.63
N GLN A 354 -9.42 -16.65 -5.60
CA GLN A 354 -10.05 -17.11 -4.35
C GLN A 354 -9.03 -17.74 -3.38
N ASN A 355 -8.07 -18.51 -3.89
CA ASN A 355 -6.98 -19.05 -3.09
C ASN A 355 -6.08 -17.94 -2.54
N ALA A 356 -5.80 -16.88 -3.33
CA ALA A 356 -5.05 -15.73 -2.86
C ALA A 356 -5.79 -15.01 -1.69
N MET A 357 -7.09 -14.76 -1.83
CA MET A 357 -7.92 -14.21 -0.76
C MET A 357 -7.91 -15.09 0.48
N ALA A 358 -8.05 -16.41 0.31
CA ALA A 358 -8.04 -17.37 1.43
C ALA A 358 -6.68 -17.43 2.13
N PHE A 359 -5.57 -17.28 1.40
CA PHE A 359 -4.23 -17.23 1.97
C PHE A 359 -4.02 -15.97 2.82
N GLU A 360 -4.44 -14.80 2.31
CA GLU A 360 -4.39 -13.55 3.07
C GLU A 360 -5.24 -13.61 4.34
N LYS A 361 -6.46 -14.21 4.24
CA LYS A 361 -7.32 -14.41 5.41
C LYS A 361 -6.68 -15.35 6.44
N ALA A 362 -6.09 -16.46 5.99
CA ALA A 362 -5.41 -17.41 6.88
C ALA A 362 -4.18 -16.77 7.55
N PHE A 363 -3.42 -15.93 6.83
CA PHE A 363 -2.30 -15.18 7.41
C PHE A 363 -2.78 -14.21 8.49
N PHE A 364 -3.83 -13.43 8.21
CA PHE A 364 -4.43 -12.52 9.17
C PHE A 364 -4.96 -13.25 10.41
N ASP A 365 -5.69 -14.37 10.23
CA ASP A 365 -6.27 -15.17 11.34
C ASP A 365 -5.18 -15.83 12.20
N ALA A 366 -4.01 -16.09 11.63
CA ALA A 366 -2.85 -16.57 12.36
C ALA A 366 -2.13 -15.47 13.17
N GLY A 367 -2.62 -14.23 13.14
CA GLY A 367 -2.05 -13.08 13.84
C GLY A 367 -0.99 -12.34 13.02
N GLY A 368 -0.90 -12.59 11.72
CA GLY A 368 -0.01 -11.87 10.80
C GLY A 368 -0.45 -10.42 10.59
N LEU A 369 0.51 -9.52 10.47
CA LEU A 369 0.26 -8.11 10.13
C LEU A 369 0.00 -8.00 8.63
N LEU A 370 -1.27 -7.99 8.24
CA LEU A 370 -1.72 -7.73 6.87
C LEU A 370 -2.03 -6.25 6.71
N ALA A 371 -1.47 -5.63 5.68
CA ALA A 371 -1.79 -4.28 5.22
C ALA A 371 -2.33 -4.33 3.79
N ALA A 372 -2.81 -3.21 3.26
CA ALA A 372 -3.35 -3.15 1.92
C ALA A 372 -2.79 -2.00 1.09
N GLY A 373 -2.95 -2.09 -0.24
CA GLY A 373 -2.64 -1.03 -1.20
C GLY A 373 -3.23 -1.35 -2.56
N VAL A 374 -3.28 -0.35 -3.45
CA VAL A 374 -3.91 -0.52 -4.76
C VAL A 374 -3.00 -1.12 -5.82
N ASP A 375 -1.70 -0.81 -5.77
CA ASP A 375 -0.75 -1.08 -6.85
C ASP A 375 -1.30 -0.64 -8.24
N PRO A 376 -1.31 0.66 -8.57
CA PRO A 376 -1.96 1.17 -9.77
C PRO A 376 -1.17 0.83 -11.05
N THR A 377 -1.03 -0.47 -11.32
CA THR A 377 -0.26 -1.06 -12.41
C THR A 377 -1.06 -2.12 -13.16
N GLY A 378 -0.41 -3.18 -13.64
CA GLY A 378 -1.06 -4.31 -14.34
C GLY A 378 -1.56 -3.93 -15.73
N ILE A 379 -2.81 -4.27 -16.01
CA ILE A 379 -3.47 -3.96 -17.30
C ILE A 379 -4.33 -2.70 -17.27
N GLY A 380 -4.18 -1.90 -16.22
CA GLY A 380 -5.09 -0.80 -15.90
C GLY A 380 -6.30 -1.26 -15.07
N GLY A 381 -7.20 -0.35 -14.74
CA GLY A 381 -8.37 -0.62 -13.90
C GLY A 381 -8.12 -0.53 -12.40
N ALA A 382 -6.88 -0.59 -11.94
CA ALA A 382 -6.49 -0.33 -10.55
C ALA A 382 -6.05 1.14 -10.42
N LEU A 383 -7.00 2.06 -10.29
CA LEU A 383 -6.69 3.49 -10.18
C LEU A 383 -6.29 3.87 -8.74
N PRO A 384 -5.41 4.87 -8.57
CA PRO A 384 -5.14 5.45 -7.26
C PRO A 384 -6.42 5.78 -6.50
N GLY A 385 -6.54 5.34 -5.27
CA GLY A 385 -7.71 5.57 -4.42
C GLY A 385 -8.88 4.63 -4.69
N TYR A 386 -9.36 4.54 -5.92
CA TYR A 386 -10.44 3.61 -6.29
C TYR A 386 -10.06 2.15 -6.08
N GLY A 387 -8.83 1.81 -6.43
CA GLY A 387 -8.31 0.45 -6.21
C GLY A 387 -8.08 0.16 -4.71
N ASP A 388 -7.76 1.18 -3.89
CA ASP A 388 -7.68 1.02 -2.43
C ASP A 388 -9.05 0.66 -1.85
N GLN A 389 -10.14 1.36 -2.30
CA GLN A 389 -11.51 1.01 -1.94
C GLN A 389 -11.88 -0.38 -2.44
N ARG A 390 -11.49 -0.73 -3.68
CA ARG A 390 -11.76 -2.07 -4.24
C ARG A 390 -11.05 -3.17 -3.45
N ASN A 391 -9.83 -2.92 -2.98
CA ASN A 391 -9.10 -3.88 -2.14
C ASN A 391 -9.84 -4.15 -0.81
N TYR A 392 -10.41 -3.11 -0.18
CA TYR A 392 -11.30 -3.26 0.98
C TYR A 392 -12.49 -4.18 0.67
N GLU A 393 -13.18 -3.98 -0.45
CA GLU A 393 -14.30 -4.82 -0.87
C GLU A 393 -13.86 -6.28 -1.10
N MET A 394 -12.70 -6.48 -1.72
CA MET A 394 -12.16 -7.81 -1.97
C MET A 394 -11.71 -8.54 -0.70
N LEU A 395 -11.24 -7.83 0.32
CA LEU A 395 -11.04 -8.42 1.64
C LEU A 395 -12.34 -8.96 2.21
N ILE A 396 -13.45 -8.23 2.08
CA ILE A 396 -14.78 -8.72 2.52
C ILE A 396 -15.22 -9.93 1.68
N GLU A 397 -15.01 -9.92 0.36
CA GLU A 397 -15.21 -11.11 -0.50
C GLU A 397 -14.38 -12.31 -0.02
N GLY A 398 -13.17 -12.07 0.49
CA GLY A 398 -12.26 -13.05 1.06
C GLY A 398 -12.61 -13.52 2.48
N GLY A 399 -13.75 -13.05 3.04
CA GLY A 399 -14.26 -13.50 4.33
C GLY A 399 -13.83 -12.68 5.55
N PHE A 400 -13.24 -11.49 5.35
CA PHE A 400 -13.02 -10.55 6.44
C PHE A 400 -14.33 -9.89 6.86
N THR A 401 -14.54 -9.67 8.14
CA THR A 401 -15.61 -8.78 8.59
C THR A 401 -15.30 -7.34 8.21
N PRO A 402 -16.31 -6.44 8.09
CA PRO A 402 -16.05 -5.04 7.80
C PRO A 402 -15.06 -4.37 8.77
N ALA A 403 -15.10 -4.73 10.06
CA ALA A 403 -14.16 -4.21 11.06
C ALA A 403 -12.71 -4.72 10.83
N GLN A 404 -12.54 -5.99 10.48
CA GLN A 404 -11.24 -6.55 10.12
C GLN A 404 -10.71 -5.94 8.81
N ALA A 405 -11.57 -5.75 7.80
CA ALA A 405 -11.15 -5.10 6.55
C ALA A 405 -10.70 -3.64 6.78
N VAL A 406 -11.40 -2.88 7.66
CA VAL A 406 -10.96 -1.54 8.09
C VAL A 406 -9.63 -1.59 8.86
N GLN A 407 -9.36 -2.64 9.61
CA GLN A 407 -8.08 -2.81 10.31
C GLN A 407 -6.92 -3.01 9.32
N VAL A 408 -7.17 -3.61 8.16
CA VAL A 408 -6.15 -3.92 7.13
C VAL A 408 -5.85 -2.71 6.26
N VAL A 409 -6.84 -1.88 5.96
CA VAL A 409 -6.73 -0.72 5.04
C VAL A 409 -6.51 0.57 5.81
#